data_a63f6768ea1d071e799c889f828cb981
#
_entry.id   a63f6768ea1d071e799c889f828cb981
#
_cell.length_a   1.000
_cell.length_b   1.000
_cell.length_c   1.000
_cell.angle_alpha   90.00
_cell.angle_beta   90.00
_cell.angle_gamma   90.00
#
_symmetry.space_group_name_H-M   'P 1'
#
loop_
_entity.id
_entity.type
_entity.pdbx_description
1 polymer ?
#
loop_
_entity_poly.entity_id
_entity_poly.type
_entity_poly.pdbx_seq_one_letter_code
_entity_poly.pdbx_strand_id
1 'polypeptide(L)'
;LAYTKGEAIKDDVIRESEIKVSATEDRGSRKRINRPNKKLQKPLISFASDNSAGVHPNILSAINSVNQGHVISYGDDIFTQSAVKKFEEHFGKDVEVYFVFNGTAANVLGLSAMVEPFNSVICSEVAHIDEDECCAPERFIGCKLVTLPTKDGKIRVEQIKEHLHGLGNQHRAQPKVISITQATELGTVYKPDEIKVIADFAHKNQLFLHMDGARLSNAAASLNVKLKQITADVGVDVLSFGGTKNGMMFGEAVIFFKRKLAENFKYIRKQGMQLASKMRFISAQFEALLSNNLWLKNAKHANEMARLLARKIEEVPDTTITQEVEANAVFAIVPAKYVSLLREKYFFYIWNREKSEVRWMASFDTTKEDVRKFVNVIEKTARSI
;
A
#
# COMPACT_ATOMS: atom_id res chain seq x y z
N LEU A 1 -24.18 -29.19 9.76
CA LEU A 1 -24.11 -29.82 11.07
C LEU A 1 -22.67 -30.16 11.42
N ALA A 2 -22.20 -29.65 12.51
CA ALA A 2 -20.91 -29.73 13.19
C ALA A 2 -20.03 -28.48 13.02
N TYR A 3 -20.31 -27.49 13.85
CA TYR A 3 -19.38 -26.42 14.21
C TYR A 3 -18.23 -27.04 15.02
N THR A 4 -17.03 -27.04 14.46
CA THR A 4 -15.82 -27.18 15.26
C THR A 4 -15.35 -25.78 15.63
N LYS A 5 -15.26 -25.52 16.92
CA LYS A 5 -14.80 -24.27 17.52
C LYS A 5 -13.41 -23.92 17.00
N GLY A 6 -13.30 -22.77 16.32
CA GLY A 6 -12.03 -22.13 16.01
C GLY A 6 -11.35 -21.73 17.31
N GLU A 7 -10.16 -22.23 17.55
CA GLU A 7 -9.27 -21.70 18.59
C GLU A 7 -8.85 -20.28 18.19
N ALA A 8 -9.10 -19.34 19.10
CA ALA A 8 -8.70 -17.95 18.93
C ALA A 8 -7.17 -17.89 18.74
N ILE A 9 -6.76 -17.35 17.59
CA ILE A 9 -5.38 -17.00 17.32
C ILE A 9 -4.99 -15.93 18.33
N LYS A 10 -4.20 -16.29 19.33
CA LYS A 10 -3.56 -15.31 20.21
C LYS A 10 -2.41 -14.70 19.41
N ASP A 11 -2.60 -13.45 19.00
CA ASP A 11 -1.51 -12.62 18.55
C ASP A 11 -0.44 -12.56 19.64
N ASP A 12 0.78 -12.93 19.30
CA ASP A 12 1.97 -12.59 20.08
C ASP A 12 2.22 -11.07 19.93
N VAL A 13 1.37 -10.30 20.61
CA VAL A 13 1.65 -8.92 20.95
C VAL A 13 2.90 -8.96 21.82
N ILE A 14 3.93 -8.25 21.41
CA ILE A 14 5.14 -8.00 22.20
C ILE A 14 4.70 -7.67 23.63
N ARG A 15 5.01 -8.53 24.58
CA ARG A 15 4.79 -8.24 25.99
C ARG A 15 5.68 -7.07 26.35
N GLU A 16 5.08 -5.92 26.53
CA GLU A 16 5.68 -4.84 27.29
C GLU A 16 5.94 -5.40 28.71
N SER A 17 7.20 -5.39 29.10
CA SER A 17 7.61 -5.75 30.45
C SER A 17 6.85 -4.87 31.43
N GLU A 18 6.16 -5.51 32.35
CA GLU A 18 5.38 -4.93 33.44
C GLU A 18 6.17 -3.84 34.17
N ILE A 19 5.76 -2.59 34.01
CA ILE A 19 6.11 -1.51 34.94
C ILE A 19 5.00 -1.51 36.00
N LYS A 20 5.27 -2.18 37.14
CA LYS A 20 4.46 -2.00 38.33
C LYS A 20 4.62 -0.56 38.82
N VAL A 21 3.59 0.25 38.61
CA VAL A 21 3.46 1.55 39.28
C VAL A 21 2.74 1.31 40.60
N SER A 22 3.47 1.30 41.70
CA SER A 22 2.88 1.44 43.03
C SER A 22 2.50 2.91 43.22
N ALA A 23 1.22 3.19 43.33
CA ALA A 23 0.72 4.52 43.73
C ALA A 23 0.96 4.72 45.22
N THR A 24 1.93 5.56 45.57
CA THR A 24 1.96 6.25 46.85
C THR A 24 2.04 7.74 46.55
N GLU A 25 1.04 8.47 47.05
CA GLU A 25 0.98 9.94 47.00
C GLU A 25 2.16 10.52 47.77
N ASP A 26 2.97 11.33 47.09
CA ASP A 26 3.77 12.36 47.78
C ASP A 26 3.71 13.67 46.97
N ARG A 27 3.12 14.68 47.59
CA ARG A 27 3.09 16.08 47.12
C ARG A 27 4.39 16.75 47.51
N GLY A 28 5.29 16.93 46.56
CA GLY A 28 6.43 17.80 46.81
C GLY A 28 7.64 17.51 45.95
N SER A 29 7.97 18.49 45.10
CA SER A 29 9.19 18.59 44.28
C SER A 29 9.21 17.82 42.95
N ARG A 30 9.02 18.55 41.84
CA ARG A 30 9.29 18.09 40.48
C ARG A 30 10.81 17.83 40.33
N LYS A 31 11.27 16.66 40.73
CA LYS A 31 12.59 16.16 40.29
C LYS A 31 12.53 15.88 38.79
N ARG A 32 13.29 16.63 38.00
CA ARG A 32 13.55 16.27 36.59
C ARG A 32 14.10 14.84 36.58
N ILE A 33 13.34 13.90 36.04
CA ILE A 33 13.83 12.55 35.79
C ILE A 33 14.88 12.69 34.68
N ASN A 34 16.15 12.72 35.07
CA ASN A 34 17.29 12.55 34.19
C ASN A 34 17.19 11.10 33.63
N ARG A 35 16.48 10.91 32.53
CA ARG A 35 16.60 9.67 31.76
C ARG A 35 18.04 9.62 31.22
N PRO A 36 18.82 8.56 31.50
CA PRO A 36 20.13 8.43 30.90
C PRO A 36 19.97 8.52 29.38
N ASN A 37 20.79 9.32 28.71
CA ASN A 37 20.89 9.40 27.25
C ASN A 37 21.26 7.99 26.73
N LYS A 38 20.27 7.10 26.51
CA LYS A 38 20.48 5.92 25.70
C LYS A 38 20.86 6.47 24.32
N LYS A 39 22.13 6.34 23.92
CA LYS A 39 22.53 6.56 22.53
C LYS A 39 21.52 5.82 21.69
N LEU A 40 20.73 6.56 20.90
CA LEU A 40 19.81 5.98 19.94
C LEU A 40 20.63 4.98 19.10
N GLN A 41 20.36 3.71 19.26
CA GLN A 41 20.95 2.69 18.40
C GLN A 41 20.56 3.06 16.97
N LYS A 42 21.51 2.97 16.03
CA LYS A 42 21.20 3.15 14.62
C LYS A 42 20.01 2.22 14.28
N PRO A 43 18.90 2.74 13.73
CA PRO A 43 17.77 1.90 13.38
C PRO A 43 18.25 0.76 12.46
N LEU A 44 17.86 -0.46 12.79
CA LEU A 44 18.14 -1.62 11.95
C LEU A 44 17.30 -1.51 10.67
N ILE A 45 17.87 -1.92 9.54
CA ILE A 45 17.12 -2.07 8.29
C ILE A 45 16.08 -3.18 8.49
N SER A 46 14.85 -2.91 8.06
CA SER A 46 13.73 -3.85 8.10
C SER A 46 13.38 -4.30 6.69
N PHE A 47 13.04 -5.56 6.54
CA PHE A 47 12.45 -6.11 5.31
C PHE A 47 10.96 -6.42 5.47
N ALA A 48 10.31 -5.85 6.49
CA ALA A 48 8.89 -6.09 6.75
C ALA A 48 7.99 -5.34 5.78
N SER A 49 8.29 -4.08 5.53
CA SER A 49 7.47 -3.20 4.69
C SER A 49 8.27 -1.99 4.21
N ASP A 50 7.95 -1.49 3.03
CA ASP A 50 8.39 -0.21 2.51
C ASP A 50 7.89 0.99 3.35
N ASN A 51 6.83 0.80 4.17
CA ASN A 51 6.43 1.76 5.20
C ASN A 51 7.44 1.93 6.35
N SER A 52 8.39 1.00 6.50
CA SER A 52 9.43 1.07 7.55
C SER A 52 10.57 2.02 7.17
N ALA A 53 10.67 2.41 5.90
CA ALA A 53 11.67 3.35 5.42
C ALA A 53 11.45 4.76 5.97
N GLY A 54 12.51 5.55 6.01
CA GLY A 54 12.43 6.98 6.32
C GLY A 54 11.82 7.80 5.19
N VAL A 55 11.89 9.12 5.33
CA VAL A 55 11.46 10.05 4.29
C VAL A 55 12.62 10.38 3.37
N HIS A 56 12.37 10.40 2.05
CA HIS A 56 13.39 10.76 1.07
C HIS A 56 13.89 12.20 1.29
N PRO A 57 15.22 12.48 1.24
CA PRO A 57 15.77 13.83 1.50
C PRO A 57 15.14 14.94 0.66
N ASN A 58 14.84 14.69 -0.63
CA ASN A 58 14.18 15.68 -1.49
C ASN A 58 12.77 16.00 -1.02
N ILE A 59 12.06 15.04 -0.43
CA ILE A 59 10.72 15.25 0.15
C ILE A 59 10.82 16.13 1.40
N LEU A 60 11.78 15.85 2.30
CA LEU A 60 12.04 16.71 3.46
C LEU A 60 12.40 18.14 3.05
N SER A 61 13.23 18.29 2.03
CA SER A 61 13.57 19.60 1.47
C SER A 61 12.34 20.33 0.94
N ALA A 62 11.45 19.64 0.22
CA ALA A 62 10.20 20.22 -0.29
C ALA A 62 9.26 20.66 0.84
N ILE A 63 9.09 19.82 1.88
CA ILE A 63 8.31 20.20 3.09
C ILE A 63 8.88 21.47 3.71
N ASN A 64 10.20 21.56 3.87
CA ASN A 64 10.85 22.73 4.46
C ASN A 64 10.69 23.99 3.59
N SER A 65 10.76 23.87 2.27
CA SER A 65 10.66 25.00 1.34
C SER A 65 9.29 25.69 1.39
N VAL A 66 8.22 24.94 1.65
CA VAL A 66 6.85 25.51 1.77
C VAL A 66 6.49 25.96 3.18
N ASN A 67 7.41 25.79 4.15
CA ASN A 67 7.19 26.17 5.55
C ASN A 67 7.46 27.66 5.81
N GLN A 68 6.97 28.53 4.92
CA GLN A 68 7.14 29.98 5.01
C GLN A 68 5.82 30.68 4.74
N GLY A 69 5.63 31.83 5.39
CA GLY A 69 4.47 32.70 5.18
C GLY A 69 3.12 32.00 5.43
N HIS A 70 2.07 32.66 4.96
CA HIS A 70 0.69 32.23 5.07
C HIS A 70 0.13 31.97 3.66
N VAL A 71 -0.64 30.90 3.51
CA VAL A 71 -1.39 30.56 2.30
C VAL A 71 -2.82 30.15 2.66
N ILE A 72 -3.71 30.15 1.69
CA ILE A 72 -5.09 29.70 1.89
C ILE A 72 -5.07 28.23 2.31
N SER A 73 -5.89 27.89 3.31
CA SER A 73 -5.99 26.55 3.86
C SER A 73 -6.78 25.60 2.96
N TYR A 74 -6.73 24.30 3.29
CA TYR A 74 -7.59 23.25 2.73
C TYR A 74 -7.38 22.92 1.25
N GLY A 75 -6.26 23.33 0.65
CA GLY A 75 -5.88 22.97 -0.70
C GLY A 75 -6.21 24.01 -1.77
N ASP A 76 -6.69 25.18 -1.37
CA ASP A 76 -6.93 26.31 -2.29
C ASP A 76 -5.66 27.17 -2.48
N ASP A 77 -4.49 26.60 -2.24
CA ASP A 77 -3.19 27.27 -2.27
C ASP A 77 -2.39 26.92 -3.55
N ILE A 78 -1.39 27.78 -3.84
CA ILE A 78 -0.54 27.65 -5.03
C ILE A 78 0.29 26.36 -5.07
N PHE A 79 0.66 25.81 -3.91
CA PHE A 79 1.45 24.56 -3.83
C PHE A 79 0.57 23.36 -4.19
N THR A 80 -0.70 23.37 -3.76
CA THR A 80 -1.67 22.35 -4.15
C THR A 80 -1.97 22.41 -5.65
N GLN A 81 -2.13 23.61 -6.22
CA GLN A 81 -2.30 23.78 -7.66
C GLN A 81 -1.08 23.30 -8.46
N SER A 82 0.14 23.57 -7.97
CA SER A 82 1.37 23.10 -8.59
C SER A 82 1.47 21.56 -8.56
N ALA A 83 1.15 20.95 -7.43
CA ALA A 83 1.12 19.50 -7.31
C ALA A 83 0.09 18.86 -8.26
N VAL A 84 -1.13 19.40 -8.36
CA VAL A 84 -2.16 18.91 -9.28
C VAL A 84 -1.66 18.94 -10.73
N LYS A 85 -0.96 20.02 -11.16
CA LYS A 85 -0.35 20.08 -12.49
C LYS A 85 0.65 18.94 -12.73
N LYS A 86 1.40 18.50 -11.70
CA LYS A 86 2.28 17.34 -11.84
C LYS A 86 1.50 16.04 -12.07
N PHE A 87 0.35 15.89 -11.45
CA PHE A 87 -0.53 14.76 -11.77
C PHE A 87 -1.05 14.84 -13.21
N GLU A 88 -1.46 16.01 -13.69
CA GLU A 88 -1.88 16.19 -15.08
C GLU A 88 -0.76 15.85 -16.09
N GLU A 89 0.51 16.15 -15.77
CA GLU A 89 1.67 15.79 -16.61
C GLU A 89 1.84 14.27 -16.71
N HIS A 90 1.54 13.53 -15.64
CA HIS A 90 1.78 12.09 -15.57
C HIS A 90 0.57 11.23 -15.97
N PHE A 91 -0.66 11.73 -15.76
CA PHE A 91 -1.90 10.95 -15.92
C PHE A 91 -2.83 11.49 -17.01
N GLY A 92 -2.61 12.72 -17.50
CA GLY A 92 -3.44 13.39 -18.50
C GLY A 92 -4.14 14.63 -17.93
N LYS A 93 -4.57 15.54 -18.82
CA LYS A 93 -5.14 16.85 -18.44
C LYS A 93 -6.55 16.80 -17.86
N ASP A 94 -7.28 15.71 -18.11
CA ASP A 94 -8.70 15.59 -17.76
C ASP A 94 -8.91 14.82 -16.43
N VAL A 95 -7.94 14.88 -15.52
CA VAL A 95 -8.02 14.22 -14.22
C VAL A 95 -8.46 15.17 -13.12
N GLU A 96 -9.23 14.66 -12.14
CA GLU A 96 -9.50 15.33 -10.88
C GLU A 96 -8.69 14.65 -9.76
N VAL A 97 -7.97 15.43 -8.97
CA VAL A 97 -7.01 14.92 -7.97
C VAL A 97 -7.32 15.46 -6.59
N TYR A 98 -7.41 14.55 -5.61
CA TYR A 98 -7.68 14.89 -4.22
C TYR A 98 -6.69 14.20 -3.29
N PHE A 99 -6.00 14.98 -2.46
CA PHE A 99 -5.05 14.43 -1.49
C PHE A 99 -5.75 14.01 -0.21
N VAL A 100 -5.30 12.89 0.34
CA VAL A 100 -5.74 12.27 1.60
C VAL A 100 -4.52 11.84 2.42
N PHE A 101 -4.71 11.46 3.69
CA PHE A 101 -3.58 11.16 4.59
C PHE A 101 -2.99 9.76 4.41
N ASN A 102 -3.80 8.75 4.06
CA ASN A 102 -3.37 7.35 4.02
C ASN A 102 -4.11 6.52 2.96
N GLY A 103 -3.59 5.30 2.68
CA GLY A 103 -4.08 4.41 1.64
C GLY A 103 -5.50 3.91 1.89
N THR A 104 -5.79 3.49 3.12
CA THR A 104 -7.15 3.04 3.49
C THR A 104 -8.19 4.12 3.18
N ALA A 105 -7.89 5.39 3.53
CA ALA A 105 -8.79 6.49 3.19
C ALA A 105 -8.91 6.70 1.67
N ALA A 106 -7.82 6.55 0.91
CA ALA A 106 -7.87 6.66 -0.55
C ALA A 106 -8.80 5.59 -1.14
N ASN A 107 -8.66 4.33 -0.70
CA ASN A 107 -9.48 3.22 -1.16
C ASN A 107 -10.96 3.40 -0.75
N VAL A 108 -11.23 3.59 0.53
CA VAL A 108 -12.61 3.72 1.05
C VAL A 108 -13.33 4.90 0.41
N LEU A 109 -12.71 6.08 0.36
CA LEU A 109 -13.37 7.27 -0.18
C LEU A 109 -13.45 7.23 -1.71
N GLY A 110 -12.43 6.66 -2.39
CA GLY A 110 -12.46 6.43 -3.83
C GLY A 110 -13.61 5.49 -4.22
N LEU A 111 -13.76 4.39 -3.50
CA LEU A 111 -14.86 3.44 -3.69
C LEU A 111 -16.22 4.09 -3.37
N SER A 112 -16.34 4.88 -2.30
CA SER A 112 -17.60 5.53 -1.92
C SER A 112 -18.12 6.53 -2.95
N ALA A 113 -17.27 7.01 -3.85
CA ALA A 113 -17.68 7.86 -4.96
C ALA A 113 -18.34 7.06 -6.12
N MET A 114 -18.27 5.74 -6.09
CA MET A 114 -18.71 4.85 -7.16
C MET A 114 -19.86 3.92 -6.77
N VAL A 115 -20.09 3.70 -5.48
CA VAL A 115 -21.04 2.69 -4.97
C VAL A 115 -22.03 3.26 -3.97
N GLU A 116 -23.19 2.62 -3.90
CA GLU A 116 -24.21 2.80 -2.88
C GLU A 116 -24.17 1.60 -1.90
N PRO A 117 -24.77 1.69 -0.70
CA PRO A 117 -24.72 0.60 0.30
C PRO A 117 -25.22 -0.76 -0.17
N PHE A 118 -26.12 -0.80 -1.16
CA PHE A 118 -26.63 -2.05 -1.74
C PHE A 118 -25.73 -2.62 -2.84
N ASN A 119 -24.64 -1.94 -3.19
CA ASN A 119 -23.71 -2.43 -4.19
C ASN A 119 -22.68 -3.43 -3.61
N SER A 120 -21.99 -4.11 -4.53
CA SER A 120 -20.79 -4.87 -4.18
C SER A 120 -19.59 -4.45 -5.01
N VAL A 121 -18.42 -4.64 -4.40
CA VAL A 121 -17.10 -4.46 -5.00
C VAL A 121 -16.46 -5.83 -5.15
N ILE A 122 -16.04 -6.19 -6.37
CA ILE A 122 -15.39 -7.46 -6.67
C ILE A 122 -13.87 -7.21 -6.63
N CYS A 123 -13.14 -8.00 -5.83
CA CYS A 123 -11.69 -7.87 -5.66
C CYS A 123 -11.02 -9.25 -5.50
N SER A 124 -9.68 -9.28 -5.42
CA SER A 124 -8.93 -10.47 -5.05
C SER A 124 -9.14 -10.81 -3.57
N GLU A 125 -9.10 -12.09 -3.20
CA GLU A 125 -9.12 -12.56 -1.80
C GLU A 125 -7.94 -12.05 -0.96
N VAL A 126 -6.84 -11.63 -1.62
CA VAL A 126 -5.66 -11.05 -0.94
C VAL A 126 -5.63 -9.52 -1.04
N ALA A 127 -6.71 -8.90 -1.55
CA ALA A 127 -6.77 -7.46 -1.70
C ALA A 127 -6.72 -6.76 -0.34
N HIS A 128 -5.90 -5.69 -0.25
CA HIS A 128 -5.72 -4.91 0.98
C HIS A 128 -7.05 -4.40 1.56
N ILE A 129 -8.01 -4.04 0.69
CA ILE A 129 -9.35 -3.58 1.10
C ILE A 129 -10.16 -4.65 1.84
N ASP A 130 -9.87 -5.94 1.64
CA ASP A 130 -10.51 -7.06 2.33
C ASP A 130 -9.71 -7.48 3.56
N GLU A 131 -8.41 -7.75 3.40
CA GLU A 131 -7.57 -8.38 4.42
C GLU A 131 -7.01 -7.39 5.47
N ASP A 132 -6.57 -6.19 5.05
CA ASP A 132 -5.72 -5.33 5.88
C ASP A 132 -6.33 -3.93 6.15
N GLU A 133 -7.63 -3.72 5.90
CA GLU A 133 -8.34 -2.47 6.21
C GLU A 133 -9.43 -2.60 7.29
N CYS A 134 -9.43 -3.72 8.01
CA CYS A 134 -10.30 -3.95 9.18
C CYS A 134 -11.78 -3.64 8.86
N CYS A 135 -12.30 -4.16 7.75
CA CYS A 135 -13.67 -3.94 7.25
C CYS A 135 -14.01 -2.45 7.04
N ALA A 136 -13.02 -1.61 6.71
CA ALA A 136 -13.28 -0.18 6.51
C ALA A 136 -14.23 0.12 5.33
N PRO A 137 -14.11 -0.55 4.17
CA PRO A 137 -15.08 -0.36 3.08
C PRO A 137 -16.51 -0.69 3.51
N GLU A 138 -16.74 -1.83 4.13
CA GLU A 138 -18.06 -2.25 4.60
C GLU A 138 -18.60 -1.30 5.68
N ARG A 139 -17.74 -0.86 6.60
CA ARG A 139 -18.14 0.02 7.71
C ARG A 139 -18.54 1.41 7.23
N PHE A 140 -17.75 2.02 6.35
CA PHE A 140 -17.93 3.43 5.97
C PHE A 140 -18.80 3.62 4.73
N ILE A 141 -18.84 2.62 3.84
CA ILE A 141 -19.66 2.66 2.62
C ILE A 141 -20.92 1.84 2.79
N GLY A 142 -20.88 0.74 3.55
CA GLY A 142 -21.97 -0.23 3.69
C GLY A 142 -22.04 -1.23 2.55
N CYS A 143 -21.11 -1.20 1.60
CA CYS A 143 -21.07 -2.11 0.47
C CYS A 143 -20.60 -3.52 0.88
N LYS A 144 -20.87 -4.50 0.01
CA LYS A 144 -20.35 -5.86 0.18
C LYS A 144 -19.06 -6.03 -0.62
N LEU A 145 -18.00 -6.57 -0.01
CA LEU A 145 -16.87 -7.10 -0.75
C LEU A 145 -17.19 -8.52 -1.26
N VAL A 146 -16.79 -8.81 -2.47
CA VAL A 146 -16.88 -10.14 -3.11
C VAL A 146 -15.48 -10.52 -3.54
N THR A 147 -14.87 -11.42 -2.79
CA THR A 147 -13.50 -11.85 -3.00
C THR A 147 -13.40 -13.02 -3.96
N LEU A 148 -12.40 -12.99 -4.82
CA LEU A 148 -12.10 -14.02 -5.81
C LEU A 148 -10.77 -14.70 -5.48
N PRO A 149 -10.70 -16.05 -5.47
CA PRO A 149 -9.46 -16.76 -5.22
C PRO A 149 -8.45 -16.52 -6.34
N THR A 150 -7.19 -16.28 -5.96
CA THR A 150 -6.12 -16.01 -6.92
C THR A 150 -4.82 -16.73 -6.52
N LYS A 151 -4.00 -17.09 -7.53
CA LYS A 151 -2.67 -17.67 -7.30
C LYS A 151 -1.56 -16.62 -7.27
N ASP A 152 -1.80 -15.51 -7.95
CA ASP A 152 -0.83 -14.46 -8.23
C ASP A 152 -1.35 -13.07 -7.83
N GLY A 153 -2.46 -13.01 -7.08
CA GLY A 153 -3.12 -11.75 -6.70
C GLY A 153 -3.94 -11.10 -7.80
N LYS A 154 -3.96 -11.68 -9.01
CA LYS A 154 -4.68 -11.14 -10.17
C LYS A 154 -6.03 -11.81 -10.37
N ILE A 155 -7.10 -11.04 -10.42
CA ILE A 155 -8.42 -11.52 -10.82
C ILE A 155 -8.57 -11.47 -12.34
N ARG A 156 -9.42 -12.33 -12.87
CA ARG A 156 -9.63 -12.49 -14.31
C ARG A 156 -11.12 -12.38 -14.67
N VAL A 157 -11.40 -11.95 -15.90
CA VAL A 157 -12.77 -11.72 -16.38
C VAL A 157 -13.66 -12.96 -16.24
N GLU A 158 -13.11 -14.15 -16.43
CA GLU A 158 -13.86 -15.42 -16.30
C GLU A 158 -14.44 -15.58 -14.90
N GLN A 159 -13.64 -15.29 -13.86
CA GLN A 159 -14.08 -15.34 -12.47
C GLN A 159 -15.11 -14.25 -12.16
N ILE A 160 -14.89 -13.02 -12.67
CA ILE A 160 -15.81 -11.88 -12.45
C ILE A 160 -17.19 -12.17 -13.03
N LYS A 161 -17.28 -12.78 -14.21
CA LYS A 161 -18.55 -13.14 -14.88
C LYS A 161 -19.49 -13.94 -14.00
N GLU A 162 -18.97 -14.87 -13.20
CA GLU A 162 -19.75 -15.73 -12.31
C GLU A 162 -20.50 -14.95 -11.23
N HIS A 163 -20.06 -13.73 -10.91
CA HIS A 163 -20.67 -12.89 -9.89
C HIS A 163 -21.68 -11.88 -10.44
N LEU A 164 -21.90 -11.84 -11.76
CA LEU A 164 -22.88 -10.94 -12.38
C LEU A 164 -24.29 -11.53 -12.49
N HIS A 165 -24.51 -12.80 -12.18
CA HIS A 165 -25.83 -13.46 -12.28
C HIS A 165 -26.91 -12.85 -11.37
N GLY A 166 -26.50 -12.03 -10.40
CA GLY A 166 -27.42 -11.35 -9.49
C GLY A 166 -27.88 -9.96 -9.94
N LEU A 167 -27.41 -9.47 -11.08
CA LEU A 167 -27.77 -8.14 -11.57
C LEU A 167 -29.27 -8.01 -11.77
N GLY A 168 -29.88 -6.93 -11.23
CA GLY A 168 -31.31 -6.66 -11.27
C GLY A 168 -32.17 -7.47 -10.27
N ASN A 169 -31.60 -8.41 -9.52
CA ASN A 169 -32.30 -9.14 -8.48
C ASN A 169 -32.25 -8.39 -7.15
N GLN A 170 -33.40 -7.93 -6.65
CA GLN A 170 -33.52 -7.14 -5.42
C GLN A 170 -33.06 -7.87 -4.14
N HIS A 171 -32.91 -9.19 -4.17
CA HIS A 171 -32.45 -9.99 -3.03
C HIS A 171 -30.92 -10.13 -2.96
N ARG A 172 -30.17 -9.51 -3.89
CA ARG A 172 -28.72 -9.63 -4.00
C ARG A 172 -28.06 -8.28 -4.04
N ALA A 173 -26.87 -8.17 -3.42
CA ALA A 173 -26.02 -7.01 -3.61
C ALA A 173 -25.68 -6.84 -5.10
N GLN A 174 -25.75 -5.61 -5.58
CA GLN A 174 -25.57 -5.31 -7.01
C GLN A 174 -24.11 -5.02 -7.32
N PRO A 175 -23.39 -5.84 -8.10
CA PRO A 175 -22.03 -5.56 -8.53
C PRO A 175 -21.94 -4.20 -9.19
N LYS A 176 -20.99 -3.37 -8.74
CA LYS A 176 -20.81 -2.01 -9.28
C LYS A 176 -19.38 -1.66 -9.60
N VAL A 177 -18.43 -2.19 -8.84
CA VAL A 177 -17.01 -1.91 -9.00
C VAL A 177 -16.22 -3.20 -9.07
N ILE A 178 -15.26 -3.26 -9.98
CA ILE A 178 -14.13 -4.20 -9.95
C ILE A 178 -12.95 -3.44 -9.39
N SER A 179 -12.31 -3.98 -8.34
CA SER A 179 -11.12 -3.39 -7.74
C SER A 179 -9.93 -4.31 -7.93
N ILE A 180 -8.85 -3.78 -8.52
CA ILE A 180 -7.58 -4.46 -8.69
C ILE A 180 -6.48 -3.72 -7.96
N THR A 181 -5.39 -4.41 -7.58
CA THR A 181 -4.23 -3.80 -6.91
C THR A 181 -3.00 -3.83 -7.81
N GLN A 182 -2.27 -2.72 -7.91
CA GLN A 182 -1.10 -2.58 -8.78
C GLN A 182 0.08 -1.90 -8.04
N ALA A 183 1.23 -2.57 -7.79
CA ALA A 183 1.43 -4.03 -7.93
C ALA A 183 0.58 -4.78 -6.90
N THR A 184 0.24 -6.05 -7.20
CA THR A 184 -0.61 -6.86 -6.33
C THR A 184 0.04 -7.10 -4.96
N GLU A 185 -0.74 -7.55 -3.98
CA GLU A 185 -0.27 -7.88 -2.63
C GLU A 185 0.78 -9.02 -2.65
N LEU A 186 0.75 -9.86 -3.69
CA LEU A 186 1.73 -10.92 -3.92
C LEU A 186 2.95 -10.44 -4.73
N GLY A 187 3.06 -9.14 -5.02
CA GLY A 187 4.21 -8.55 -5.70
C GLY A 187 4.24 -8.72 -7.22
N THR A 188 3.22 -9.31 -7.81
CA THR A 188 3.05 -9.44 -9.26
C THR A 188 2.51 -8.16 -9.88
N VAL A 189 2.57 -8.04 -11.19
CA VAL A 189 2.20 -6.82 -11.92
C VAL A 189 1.24 -7.14 -13.06
N TYR A 190 0.06 -6.51 -13.06
CA TYR A 190 -0.82 -6.53 -14.22
C TYR A 190 -0.18 -5.83 -15.41
N LYS A 191 -0.13 -6.49 -16.56
CA LYS A 191 0.28 -5.87 -17.83
C LYS A 191 -0.82 -4.93 -18.35
N PRO A 192 -0.49 -3.92 -19.16
CA PRO A 192 -1.50 -3.00 -19.71
C PRO A 192 -2.68 -3.71 -20.37
N ASP A 193 -2.42 -4.77 -21.14
CA ASP A 193 -3.46 -5.54 -21.83
C ASP A 193 -4.36 -6.30 -20.84
N GLU A 194 -3.81 -6.82 -19.74
CA GLU A 194 -4.60 -7.49 -18.69
C GLU A 194 -5.56 -6.48 -18.03
N ILE A 195 -5.09 -5.26 -17.72
CA ILE A 195 -5.93 -4.20 -17.14
C ILE A 195 -7.01 -3.79 -18.15
N LYS A 196 -6.62 -3.61 -19.42
CA LYS A 196 -7.55 -3.19 -20.46
C LYS A 196 -8.71 -4.20 -20.65
N VAL A 197 -8.40 -5.49 -20.65
CA VAL A 197 -9.43 -6.55 -20.75
C VAL A 197 -10.44 -6.47 -19.60
N ILE A 198 -9.97 -6.21 -18.37
CA ILE A 198 -10.83 -6.03 -17.20
C ILE A 198 -11.65 -4.73 -17.32
N ALA A 199 -11.02 -3.62 -17.75
CA ALA A 199 -11.70 -2.34 -17.94
C ALA A 199 -12.79 -2.41 -19.00
N ASP A 200 -12.49 -2.97 -20.16
CA ASP A 200 -13.44 -3.13 -21.27
C ASP A 200 -14.65 -4.01 -20.84
N PHE A 201 -14.37 -5.08 -20.07
CA PHE A 201 -15.40 -5.92 -19.49
C PHE A 201 -16.25 -5.16 -18.46
N ALA A 202 -15.63 -4.42 -17.55
CA ALA A 202 -16.33 -3.60 -16.56
C ALA A 202 -17.28 -2.61 -17.24
N HIS A 203 -16.77 -1.83 -18.18
CA HIS A 203 -17.53 -0.80 -18.87
C HIS A 203 -18.68 -1.37 -19.72
N LYS A 204 -18.46 -2.50 -20.40
CA LYS A 204 -19.50 -3.21 -21.14
C LYS A 204 -20.67 -3.63 -20.24
N ASN A 205 -20.40 -3.94 -18.98
CA ASN A 205 -21.41 -4.34 -17.99
C ASN A 205 -21.84 -3.18 -17.06
N GLN A 206 -21.53 -1.92 -17.40
CA GLN A 206 -21.86 -0.71 -16.61
C GLN A 206 -21.28 -0.72 -15.20
N LEU A 207 -20.16 -1.42 -15.02
CA LEU A 207 -19.33 -1.41 -13.81
C LEU A 207 -18.23 -0.37 -13.96
N PHE A 208 -17.61 -0.01 -12.84
CA PHE A 208 -16.42 0.80 -12.78
C PHE A 208 -15.18 -0.04 -12.48
N LEU A 209 -14.01 0.42 -12.91
CA LEU A 209 -12.72 -0.15 -12.53
C LEU A 209 -12.01 0.77 -11.55
N HIS A 210 -11.84 0.32 -10.31
CA HIS A 210 -10.97 0.92 -9.29
C HIS A 210 -9.61 0.24 -9.33
N MET A 211 -8.55 1.03 -9.10
CA MET A 211 -7.21 0.51 -8.90
C MET A 211 -6.62 1.01 -7.58
N ASP A 212 -6.30 0.09 -6.68
CA ASP A 212 -5.38 0.37 -5.58
C ASP A 212 -3.95 0.44 -6.16
N GLY A 213 -3.43 1.64 -6.23
CA GLY A 213 -2.10 1.96 -6.75
C GLY A 213 -1.08 2.27 -5.66
N ALA A 214 -1.20 1.66 -4.48
CA ALA A 214 -0.26 1.86 -3.36
C ALA A 214 1.20 1.63 -3.79
N ARG A 215 1.43 0.76 -4.80
CA ARG A 215 2.75 0.50 -5.40
C ARG A 215 2.74 0.65 -6.93
N LEU A 216 1.89 1.52 -7.46
CA LEU A 216 1.81 1.79 -8.91
C LEU A 216 3.16 2.20 -9.50
N SER A 217 3.95 2.99 -8.75
CA SER A 217 5.30 3.38 -9.15
C SER A 217 6.22 2.19 -9.40
N ASN A 218 6.16 1.17 -8.54
CA ASN A 218 6.94 -0.06 -8.68
C ASN A 218 6.50 -0.87 -9.90
N ALA A 219 5.20 -0.97 -10.15
CA ALA A 219 4.65 -1.64 -11.32
C ALA A 219 5.06 -0.93 -12.63
N ALA A 220 4.90 0.40 -12.69
CA ALA A 220 5.32 1.19 -13.85
C ALA A 220 6.83 1.07 -14.12
N ALA A 221 7.65 1.09 -13.06
CA ALA A 221 9.08 0.90 -13.15
C ALA A 221 9.47 -0.50 -13.65
N SER A 222 8.75 -1.53 -13.22
CA SER A 222 8.95 -2.92 -13.66
C SER A 222 8.64 -3.11 -15.14
N LEU A 223 7.50 -2.61 -15.57
CA LEU A 223 7.05 -2.66 -16.97
C LEU A 223 7.79 -1.69 -17.89
N ASN A 224 8.57 -0.75 -17.32
CA ASN A 224 9.22 0.34 -18.04
C ASN A 224 8.24 1.18 -18.89
N VAL A 225 7.10 1.53 -18.30
CA VAL A 225 6.02 2.32 -18.93
C VAL A 225 5.74 3.61 -18.15
N LYS A 226 5.00 4.53 -18.77
CA LYS A 226 4.48 5.73 -18.10
C LYS A 226 3.29 5.36 -17.21
N LEU A 227 3.06 6.13 -16.14
CA LEU A 227 1.95 5.89 -15.20
C LEU A 227 0.59 5.86 -15.92
N LYS A 228 0.34 6.76 -16.88
CA LYS A 228 -0.91 6.77 -17.63
C LYS A 228 -1.15 5.52 -18.48
N GLN A 229 -0.10 4.83 -18.93
CA GLN A 229 -0.21 3.65 -19.78
C GLN A 229 -0.74 2.40 -19.05
N ILE A 230 -0.71 2.42 -17.72
CA ILE A 230 -1.27 1.38 -16.87
C ILE A 230 -2.44 1.90 -16.01
N THR A 231 -2.99 3.06 -16.35
CA THR A 231 -4.13 3.68 -15.68
C THR A 231 -5.12 4.29 -16.68
N ALA A 232 -4.98 5.57 -17.03
CA ALA A 232 -5.89 6.31 -17.92
C ALA A 232 -6.02 5.64 -19.31
N ASP A 233 -4.89 5.31 -19.93
CA ASP A 233 -4.88 4.78 -21.31
C ASP A 233 -5.52 3.37 -21.42
N VAL A 234 -5.66 2.65 -20.30
CA VAL A 234 -6.25 1.30 -20.25
C VAL A 234 -7.64 1.24 -19.60
N GLY A 235 -8.19 2.39 -19.21
CA GLY A 235 -9.58 2.50 -18.78
C GLY A 235 -9.85 2.37 -17.30
N VAL A 236 -8.88 2.66 -16.43
CA VAL A 236 -9.14 2.83 -14.97
C VAL A 236 -10.04 4.04 -14.77
N ASP A 237 -11.08 3.92 -13.94
CA ASP A 237 -12.00 5.03 -13.62
C ASP A 237 -11.53 5.84 -12.42
N VAL A 238 -11.08 5.15 -11.36
CA VAL A 238 -10.58 5.77 -10.12
C VAL A 238 -9.33 5.04 -9.65
N LEU A 239 -8.33 5.82 -9.24
CA LEU A 239 -7.04 5.33 -8.77
C LEU A 239 -6.75 5.86 -7.36
N SER A 240 -6.39 4.99 -6.45
CA SER A 240 -5.73 5.32 -5.17
C SER A 240 -4.22 5.32 -5.40
N PHE A 241 -3.61 6.50 -5.58
CA PHE A 241 -2.18 6.62 -5.91
C PHE A 241 -1.32 6.73 -4.66
N GLY A 242 -0.38 5.80 -4.50
CA GLY A 242 0.50 5.71 -3.32
C GLY A 242 1.72 6.63 -3.37
N GLY A 243 1.85 7.51 -2.37
CA GLY A 243 3.04 8.34 -2.17
C GLY A 243 3.92 7.88 -1.00
N THR A 244 3.30 7.45 0.08
CA THR A 244 3.98 7.08 1.34
C THR A 244 5.02 5.98 1.14
N LYS A 245 4.65 4.89 0.48
CA LYS A 245 5.54 3.73 0.25
C LYS A 245 6.68 4.01 -0.74
N ASN A 246 6.64 5.17 -1.41
CA ASN A 246 7.67 5.57 -2.38
C ASN A 246 8.52 6.76 -1.92
N GLY A 247 8.66 6.94 -0.60
CA GLY A 247 9.57 7.89 0.02
C GLY A 247 8.94 9.18 0.54
N MET A 248 7.61 9.36 0.46
CA MET A 248 6.93 10.45 1.14
C MET A 248 6.82 10.18 2.65
N MET A 249 6.63 11.23 3.44
CA MET A 249 6.36 11.12 4.87
C MET A 249 4.97 10.52 5.13
N PHE A 250 3.98 11.02 4.42
CA PHE A 250 2.60 10.54 4.38
C PHE A 250 1.87 11.26 3.23
N GLY A 251 0.80 10.66 2.78
CA GLY A 251 -0.09 11.24 1.77
C GLY A 251 -0.28 10.33 0.57
N GLU A 252 -1.55 10.22 0.20
CA GLU A 252 -2.01 9.48 -0.96
C GLU A 252 -2.91 10.40 -1.79
N ALA A 253 -3.12 10.04 -3.06
CA ALA A 253 -4.02 10.80 -3.93
C ALA A 253 -5.13 9.92 -4.47
N VAL A 254 -6.38 10.38 -4.41
CA VAL A 254 -7.48 9.79 -5.17
C VAL A 254 -7.58 10.53 -6.49
N ILE A 255 -7.42 9.81 -7.59
CA ILE A 255 -7.42 10.34 -8.95
C ILE A 255 -8.64 9.80 -9.70
N PHE A 256 -9.45 10.70 -10.21
CA PHE A 256 -10.61 10.38 -11.03
C PHE A 256 -10.27 10.64 -12.50
N PHE A 257 -10.27 9.60 -13.31
CA PHE A 257 -10.19 9.68 -14.77
C PHE A 257 -11.56 9.95 -15.39
N LYS A 258 -12.63 9.62 -14.66
CA LYS A 258 -14.02 9.88 -15.02
C LYS A 258 -14.55 11.03 -14.15
N ARG A 259 -14.41 12.28 -14.62
CA ARG A 259 -14.70 13.52 -13.85
C ARG A 259 -16.06 13.52 -13.16
N LYS A 260 -17.09 12.90 -13.79
CA LYS A 260 -18.43 12.80 -13.19
C LYS A 260 -18.43 12.13 -11.82
N LEU A 261 -17.54 11.19 -11.57
CA LEU A 261 -17.41 10.51 -10.26
C LEU A 261 -16.82 11.44 -9.18
N ALA A 262 -16.14 12.50 -9.57
CA ALA A 262 -15.54 13.47 -8.65
C ALA A 262 -16.47 14.58 -8.18
N GLU A 263 -17.67 14.75 -8.77
CA GLU A 263 -18.58 15.89 -8.52
C GLU A 263 -18.81 16.14 -7.03
N ASN A 264 -19.03 15.08 -6.24
CA ASN A 264 -19.31 15.16 -4.81
C ASN A 264 -18.10 14.81 -3.94
N PHE A 265 -16.94 14.46 -4.52
CA PHE A 265 -15.84 13.91 -3.75
C PHE A 265 -15.26 14.90 -2.72
N LYS A 266 -15.29 16.19 -2.97
CA LYS A 266 -14.89 17.21 -1.98
C LYS A 266 -15.67 17.11 -0.67
N TYR A 267 -16.96 16.74 -0.74
CA TYR A 267 -17.81 16.54 0.44
C TYR A 267 -17.51 15.20 1.10
N ILE A 268 -17.37 14.12 0.30
CA ILE A 268 -16.99 12.79 0.74
C ILE A 268 -15.65 12.85 1.49
N ARG A 269 -14.64 13.52 0.92
CA ARG A 269 -13.33 13.72 1.57
C ARG A 269 -13.44 14.46 2.89
N LYS A 270 -14.23 15.53 2.96
CA LYS A 270 -14.43 16.28 4.21
C LYS A 270 -15.16 15.46 5.26
N GLN A 271 -16.23 14.77 4.88
CA GLN A 271 -16.99 13.88 5.74
C GLN A 271 -16.15 12.70 6.24
N GLY A 272 -15.30 12.14 5.38
CA GLY A 272 -14.31 11.11 5.70
C GLY A 272 -13.10 11.61 6.50
N MET A 273 -13.11 12.86 6.99
CA MET A 273 -12.05 13.44 7.85
C MET A 273 -10.66 13.54 7.18
N GLN A 274 -10.60 13.52 5.84
CA GLN A 274 -9.36 13.48 5.07
C GLN A 274 -8.98 14.83 4.42
N LEU A 275 -9.69 15.91 4.76
CA LEU A 275 -9.35 17.26 4.28
C LEU A 275 -8.36 17.92 5.24
N ALA A 276 -7.07 17.89 4.89
CA ALA A 276 -6.01 18.53 5.68
C ALA A 276 -6.11 20.07 5.63
N SER A 277 -6.05 20.73 6.78
CA SER A 277 -6.03 22.20 6.85
C SER A 277 -4.76 22.78 6.25
N LYS A 278 -3.60 22.17 6.52
CA LYS A 278 -2.30 22.57 5.98
C LYS A 278 -1.94 21.68 4.78
N MET A 279 -2.80 21.63 3.76
CA MET A 279 -2.66 20.78 2.57
C MET A 279 -1.34 20.99 1.85
N ARG A 280 -0.79 22.22 1.85
CA ARG A 280 0.48 22.54 1.20
C ARG A 280 1.62 21.57 1.54
N PHE A 281 1.64 21.00 2.76
CA PHE A 281 2.69 20.07 3.17
C PHE A 281 2.53 18.67 2.54
N ILE A 282 1.31 18.23 2.24
CA ILE A 282 1.06 17.02 1.45
C ILE A 282 1.38 17.31 -0.02
N SER A 283 0.90 18.43 -0.53
CA SER A 283 1.05 18.86 -1.93
C SER A 283 2.52 19.00 -2.33
N ALA A 284 3.35 19.63 -1.49
CA ALA A 284 4.78 19.79 -1.75
C ALA A 284 5.52 18.44 -1.86
N GLN A 285 5.09 17.45 -1.10
CA GLN A 285 5.65 16.09 -1.18
C GLN A 285 5.35 15.44 -2.54
N PHE A 286 4.09 15.56 -3.02
CA PHE A 286 3.71 15.03 -4.33
C PHE A 286 4.40 15.78 -5.47
N GLU A 287 4.50 17.11 -5.38
CA GLU A 287 5.24 17.90 -6.37
C GLU A 287 6.69 17.43 -6.50
N ALA A 288 7.37 17.23 -5.37
CA ALA A 288 8.74 16.73 -5.36
C ALA A 288 8.84 15.28 -5.87
N LEU A 289 7.93 14.39 -5.45
CA LEU A 289 7.90 12.99 -5.85
C LEU A 289 7.73 12.84 -7.37
N LEU A 290 6.81 13.61 -7.95
CA LEU A 290 6.50 13.56 -9.39
C LEU A 290 7.45 14.37 -10.25
N SER A 291 8.35 15.20 -9.65
CA SER A 291 9.36 15.97 -10.35
C SER A 291 10.64 15.17 -10.55
N ASN A 292 11.38 15.47 -11.64
CA ASN A 292 12.70 14.92 -11.95
C ASN A 292 12.78 13.38 -11.91
N ASN A 293 11.65 12.72 -12.17
CA ASN A 293 11.50 11.26 -12.12
C ASN A 293 11.87 10.64 -10.75
N LEU A 294 11.67 11.36 -9.64
CA LEU A 294 12.02 10.83 -8.31
C LEU A 294 11.22 9.56 -8.01
N TRP A 295 9.90 9.57 -8.27
CA TRP A 295 9.04 8.40 -8.13
C TRP A 295 9.58 7.15 -8.84
N LEU A 296 10.09 7.34 -10.06
CA LEU A 296 10.64 6.26 -10.88
C LEU A 296 11.99 5.77 -10.37
N LYS A 297 12.87 6.69 -9.94
CA LYS A 297 14.17 6.35 -9.36
C LYS A 297 14.01 5.51 -8.09
N ASN A 298 13.14 5.95 -7.20
CA ASN A 298 12.84 5.24 -5.95
C ASN A 298 12.29 3.83 -6.22
N ALA A 299 11.31 3.73 -7.11
CA ALA A 299 10.68 2.46 -7.47
C ALA A 299 11.64 1.50 -8.18
N LYS A 300 12.43 1.98 -9.16
CA LYS A 300 13.45 1.16 -9.83
C LYS A 300 14.46 0.60 -8.85
N HIS A 301 14.97 1.45 -7.95
CA HIS A 301 15.91 1.03 -6.93
C HIS A 301 15.33 -0.05 -6.01
N ALA A 302 14.12 0.15 -5.48
CA ALA A 302 13.46 -0.84 -4.63
C ALA A 302 13.26 -2.19 -5.35
N ASN A 303 12.80 -2.15 -6.61
CA ASN A 303 12.64 -3.36 -7.43
C ASN A 303 13.99 -4.06 -7.72
N GLU A 304 15.05 -3.31 -7.96
CA GLU A 304 16.39 -3.87 -8.15
C GLU A 304 16.91 -4.57 -6.90
N MET A 305 16.68 -3.98 -5.71
CA MET A 305 17.08 -4.60 -4.44
C MET A 305 16.28 -5.86 -4.13
N ALA A 306 14.98 -5.89 -4.44
CA ALA A 306 14.17 -7.10 -4.31
C ALA A 306 14.67 -8.22 -5.25
N ARG A 307 14.92 -7.91 -6.52
CA ARG A 307 15.50 -8.88 -7.45
C ARG A 307 16.89 -9.36 -7.05
N LEU A 308 17.71 -8.47 -6.47
CA LEU A 308 19.02 -8.87 -5.92
C LEU A 308 18.86 -9.81 -4.75
N LEU A 309 17.91 -9.52 -3.84
CA LEU A 309 17.61 -10.38 -2.69
C LEU A 309 17.14 -11.76 -3.17
N ALA A 310 16.18 -11.83 -4.09
CA ALA A 310 15.66 -13.10 -4.61
C ALA A 310 16.76 -13.98 -5.20
N ARG A 311 17.57 -13.43 -6.13
CA ARG A 311 18.69 -14.18 -6.74
C ARG A 311 19.66 -14.76 -5.70
N LYS A 312 19.92 -14.01 -4.62
CA LYS A 312 20.80 -14.49 -3.55
C LYS A 312 20.15 -15.53 -2.65
N ILE A 313 18.84 -15.45 -2.47
CA ILE A 313 18.08 -16.43 -1.70
C ILE A 313 17.98 -17.76 -2.46
N GLU A 314 17.86 -17.75 -3.79
CA GLU A 314 17.88 -18.95 -4.62
C GLU A 314 19.19 -19.77 -4.49
N GLU A 315 20.29 -19.13 -4.08
CA GLU A 315 21.57 -19.78 -3.80
C GLU A 315 21.62 -20.43 -2.39
N VAL A 316 20.65 -20.16 -1.52
CA VAL A 316 20.62 -20.68 -0.15
C VAL A 316 19.89 -22.03 -0.12
N PRO A 317 20.48 -23.10 0.46
CA PRO A 317 19.82 -24.40 0.57
C PRO A 317 18.47 -24.32 1.30
N ASP A 318 17.57 -25.21 0.90
CA ASP A 318 16.24 -25.38 1.50
C ASP A 318 15.35 -24.12 1.45
N THR A 319 15.64 -23.17 0.57
CA THR A 319 14.80 -22.01 0.32
C THR A 319 14.18 -22.07 -1.09
N THR A 320 12.97 -21.53 -1.24
CA THR A 320 12.27 -21.52 -2.53
C THR A 320 11.52 -20.20 -2.69
N ILE A 321 11.75 -19.50 -3.81
CA ILE A 321 10.95 -18.32 -4.18
C ILE A 321 9.59 -18.79 -4.68
N THR A 322 8.50 -18.27 -4.14
CA THR A 322 7.13 -18.74 -4.39
C THR A 322 6.36 -17.88 -5.38
N GLN A 323 6.79 -16.63 -5.60
CA GLN A 323 6.20 -15.71 -6.55
C GLN A 323 7.28 -15.07 -7.43
N GLU A 324 6.93 -14.77 -8.68
CA GLU A 324 7.79 -13.98 -9.56
C GLU A 324 8.04 -12.59 -8.97
N VAL A 325 9.30 -12.16 -8.92
CA VAL A 325 9.69 -10.86 -8.32
C VAL A 325 9.56 -9.76 -9.36
N GLU A 326 8.34 -9.35 -9.61
CA GLU A 326 8.04 -8.30 -10.60
C GLU A 326 8.11 -6.88 -9.98
N ALA A 327 7.88 -6.74 -8.67
CA ALA A 327 7.95 -5.47 -7.95
C ALA A 327 9.01 -5.53 -6.82
N ASN A 328 8.77 -4.83 -5.71
CA ASN A 328 9.71 -4.71 -4.59
C ASN A 328 9.48 -5.74 -3.46
N ALA A 329 8.66 -6.75 -3.68
CA ALA A 329 8.38 -7.82 -2.74
C ALA A 329 9.04 -9.14 -3.17
N VAL A 330 9.53 -9.91 -2.19
CA VAL A 330 10.07 -11.27 -2.35
C VAL A 330 9.30 -12.19 -1.43
N PHE A 331 8.65 -13.21 -2.00
CA PHE A 331 7.97 -14.25 -1.26
C PHE A 331 8.83 -15.51 -1.32
N ALA A 332 9.11 -16.10 -0.16
CA ALA A 332 9.97 -17.28 -0.08
C ALA A 332 9.48 -18.24 1.01
N ILE A 333 9.51 -19.52 0.71
CA ILE A 333 9.45 -20.57 1.74
C ILE A 333 10.86 -20.74 2.30
N VAL A 334 10.98 -20.67 3.62
CA VAL A 334 12.21 -20.93 4.35
C VAL A 334 11.91 -21.90 5.50
N PRO A 335 12.84 -22.81 5.87
CA PRO A 335 12.60 -23.73 6.99
C PRO A 335 12.18 -23.01 8.26
N ALA A 336 11.13 -23.51 8.93
CA ALA A 336 10.56 -22.86 10.13
C ALA A 336 11.62 -22.56 11.22
N LYS A 337 12.60 -23.47 11.35
CA LYS A 337 13.75 -23.29 12.25
C LYS A 337 14.59 -22.05 11.92
N TYR A 338 14.67 -21.63 10.64
CA TYR A 338 15.38 -20.40 10.25
C TYR A 338 14.57 -19.14 10.56
N VAL A 339 13.25 -19.21 10.40
CA VAL A 339 12.35 -18.04 10.62
C VAL A 339 12.54 -17.44 12.01
N SER A 340 12.54 -18.28 13.06
CA SER A 340 12.71 -17.81 14.44
C SER A 340 14.04 -17.10 14.66
N LEU A 341 15.16 -17.71 14.21
CA LEU A 341 16.50 -17.14 14.36
C LEU A 341 16.70 -15.85 13.53
N LEU A 342 16.08 -15.80 12.33
CA LEU A 342 16.14 -14.61 11.50
C LEU A 342 15.38 -13.44 12.15
N ARG A 343 14.21 -13.71 12.73
CA ARG A 343 13.38 -12.70 13.38
C ARG A 343 14.01 -12.10 14.65
N GLU A 344 14.97 -12.75 15.26
CA GLU A 344 15.78 -12.16 16.35
C GLU A 344 16.64 -10.97 15.87
N LYS A 345 17.01 -10.95 14.57
CA LYS A 345 17.89 -9.95 13.97
C LYS A 345 17.21 -8.98 13.04
N TYR A 346 16.17 -9.45 12.34
CA TYR A 346 15.42 -8.67 11.35
C TYR A 346 13.94 -8.88 11.55
N PHE A 347 13.17 -7.79 11.55
CA PHE A 347 11.72 -7.90 11.53
C PHE A 347 11.21 -8.08 10.10
N PHE A 348 10.34 -9.07 9.88
CA PHE A 348 9.59 -9.32 8.65
C PHE A 348 8.33 -10.12 8.95
N TYR A 349 7.37 -10.11 8.01
CA TYR A 349 6.11 -10.83 8.17
C TYR A 349 6.23 -12.29 7.71
N ILE A 350 5.58 -13.20 8.44
CA ILE A 350 5.30 -14.55 7.99
C ILE A 350 3.97 -14.46 7.23
N TRP A 351 4.03 -14.74 5.94
CA TRP A 351 2.87 -14.64 5.05
C TRP A 351 1.94 -15.85 5.22
N ASN A 352 2.50 -17.04 5.21
CA ASN A 352 1.77 -18.29 5.45
C ASN A 352 2.52 -19.15 6.47
N ARG A 353 1.93 -19.36 7.65
CA ARG A 353 2.57 -20.10 8.75
C ARG A 353 2.68 -21.61 8.45
N GLU A 354 1.68 -22.19 7.78
CA GLU A 354 1.68 -23.64 7.47
C GLU A 354 2.79 -24.00 6.50
N LYS A 355 3.04 -23.12 5.49
CA LYS A 355 4.09 -23.29 4.50
C LYS A 355 5.43 -22.72 4.93
N SER A 356 5.51 -22.02 6.07
CA SER A 356 6.67 -21.22 6.47
C SER A 356 7.06 -20.20 5.39
N GLU A 357 6.08 -19.66 4.70
CA GLU A 357 6.28 -18.64 3.68
C GLU A 357 6.39 -17.27 4.31
N VAL A 358 7.41 -16.54 3.92
CA VAL A 358 7.71 -15.18 4.41
C VAL A 358 7.62 -14.18 3.27
N ARG A 359 7.31 -12.92 3.61
CA ARG A 359 7.38 -11.79 2.70
C ARG A 359 8.48 -10.84 3.13
N TRP A 360 9.40 -10.55 2.23
CA TRP A 360 10.43 -9.52 2.39
C TRP A 360 10.22 -8.40 1.39
N MET A 361 10.32 -7.16 1.87
CA MET A 361 10.12 -5.97 1.05
C MET A 361 11.36 -5.10 1.05
N ALA A 362 11.77 -4.69 -0.14
CA ALA A 362 12.78 -3.64 -0.31
C ALA A 362 12.10 -2.28 -0.44
N SER A 363 12.76 -1.23 0.00
CA SER A 363 12.33 0.17 -0.07
C SER A 363 13.31 1.02 -0.87
N PHE A 364 12.97 2.28 -1.08
CA PHE A 364 13.80 3.21 -1.84
C PHE A 364 15.20 3.45 -1.23
N ASP A 365 15.37 3.18 0.05
CA ASP A 365 16.61 3.37 0.81
C ASP A 365 17.35 2.05 1.14
N THR A 366 16.80 0.90 0.76
CA THR A 366 17.47 -0.40 0.93
C THR A 366 18.73 -0.45 0.09
N THR A 367 19.90 -0.72 0.72
CA THR A 367 21.17 -0.76 -0.01
C THR A 367 21.57 -2.19 -0.39
N LYS A 368 22.48 -2.33 -1.37
CA LYS A 368 23.09 -3.63 -1.72
C LYS A 368 23.78 -4.27 -0.52
N GLU A 369 24.33 -3.46 0.37
CA GLU A 369 24.98 -3.94 1.58
C GLU A 369 23.98 -4.48 2.60
N ASP A 370 22.79 -3.87 2.72
CA ASP A 370 21.72 -4.37 3.58
C ASP A 370 21.23 -5.73 3.10
N VAL A 371 21.00 -5.89 1.78
CA VAL A 371 20.66 -7.17 1.17
C VAL A 371 21.74 -8.21 1.45
N ARG A 372 23.02 -7.86 1.26
CA ARG A 372 24.14 -8.79 1.50
C ARG A 372 24.21 -9.22 2.96
N LYS A 373 24.06 -8.28 3.90
CA LYS A 373 24.05 -8.57 5.34
C LYS A 373 22.89 -9.48 5.73
N PHE A 374 21.70 -9.24 5.16
CA PHE A 374 20.53 -10.06 5.42
C PHE A 374 20.73 -11.50 4.91
N VAL A 375 21.16 -11.67 3.66
CA VAL A 375 21.45 -12.98 3.08
C VAL A 375 22.52 -13.73 3.87
N ASN A 376 23.62 -13.06 4.25
CA ASN A 376 24.66 -13.67 5.07
C ASN A 376 24.16 -14.22 6.42
N VAL A 377 23.14 -13.60 6.99
CA VAL A 377 22.49 -14.12 8.21
C VAL A 377 21.71 -15.38 7.89
N ILE A 378 20.99 -15.43 6.77
CA ILE A 378 20.23 -16.61 6.33
C ILE A 378 21.19 -17.77 6.07
N GLU A 379 22.27 -17.55 5.29
CA GLU A 379 23.28 -18.57 4.98
C GLU A 379 23.97 -19.13 6.25
N LYS A 380 24.35 -18.26 7.20
CA LYS A 380 24.94 -18.69 8.48
C LYS A 380 23.95 -19.52 9.29
N THR A 381 22.69 -19.16 9.28
CA THR A 381 21.63 -19.93 9.95
C THR A 381 21.45 -21.28 9.30
N ALA A 382 21.47 -21.35 7.95
CA ALA A 382 21.39 -22.60 7.20
C ALA A 382 22.56 -23.57 7.49
N ARG A 383 23.77 -23.03 7.69
CA ARG A 383 24.98 -23.85 7.96
C ARG A 383 25.13 -24.28 9.44
N SER A 384 24.40 -23.65 10.36
CA SER A 384 24.52 -23.91 11.82
C SER A 384 23.49 -24.91 12.33
N ILE A 385 22.68 -25.48 11.46
CA ILE A 385 21.63 -26.45 11.71
C ILE A 385 21.83 -27.71 10.87
#